data_19e0abab3ccae5253ecadfbbfa96d6d4
#
_entry.id   19e0abab3ccae5253ecadfbbfa96d6d4
#
_cell.length_a   1.000
_cell.length_b   1.000
_cell.length_c   1.000
_cell.angle_alpha   90.00
_cell.angle_beta   90.00
_cell.angle_gamma   90.00
#
_symmetry.space_group_name_H-M   'P 1'
#
loop_
_entity.id
_entity.type
_entity.pdbx_description
1 polymer ?
#
loop_
_entity_poly.entity_id
_entity_poly.type
_entity_poly.pdbx_seq_one_letter_code
_entity_poly.pdbx_strand_id
1 'polypeptide(L)'
;MKKQKRRWHLLFAVLALVALLAAAGCGDDDDDEGGNGAAKQDQEFAAGTTMNMLQEEGEITIGVKYDVPPFGVRNPRTRDIEGFDVDLGKAIADELGVKPRFVEAISDNRIPFLQKGTADLILSTMTINAERNREIDFSEPYYIARGRILVPKGSDIRGLEDLGGKRVCTALGSTYADTLKERASDADLRLVDTYSECLELIQNESVDAISTDDVILTGMIIQDPDLQMVGRPLTTEPYGAGIKQGDTLFRQFVDGVIRDYKQDGRWARSYQRWVGRYTKVRQEPPTMTLEEALGASG
;
A
#
# COMPACT_ATOMS: atom_id res chain seq x y z
N MET A 1 -53.73 -28.05 47.73
CA MET A 1 -54.05 -29.51 47.89
C MET A 1 -52.75 -30.27 47.71
N LYS A 2 -52.37 -30.91 48.75
CA LYS A 2 -51.82 -32.24 48.95
C LYS A 2 -50.50 -32.55 48.24
N LYS A 3 -49.42 -32.61 48.98
CA LYS A 3 -48.93 -33.82 49.73
C LYS A 3 -48.05 -34.65 48.79
N GLN A 4 -46.87 -35.15 49.04
CA GLN A 4 -46.25 -35.61 50.30
C GLN A 4 -44.93 -36.28 49.86
N LYS A 5 -43.76 -35.95 50.44
CA LYS A 5 -42.98 -36.87 51.30
C LYS A 5 -42.54 -38.18 50.61
N ARG A 6 -41.33 -38.69 50.68
CA ARG A 6 -40.50 -39.09 51.80
C ARG A 6 -39.23 -39.77 51.22
N ARG A 7 -38.03 -39.51 51.63
CA ARG A 7 -37.22 -40.23 52.65
C ARG A 7 -36.75 -41.61 52.14
N TRP A 8 -35.57 -42.07 52.25
CA TRP A 8 -34.61 -42.28 53.30
C TRP A 8 -33.38 -43.04 52.77
N HIS A 9 -32.24 -42.68 53.15
CA HIS A 9 -31.17 -43.25 54.01
C HIS A 9 -30.20 -44.23 53.33
N LEU A 10 -28.97 -43.90 53.48
CA LEU A 10 -27.91 -44.41 54.37
C LEU A 10 -27.21 -45.65 53.75
N LEU A 11 -26.00 -45.90 53.74
CA LEU A 11 -24.83 -45.65 54.60
C LEU A 11 -23.61 -46.37 54.00
N PHE A 12 -22.45 -45.92 54.44
CA PHE A 12 -21.17 -46.60 54.60
C PHE A 12 -20.34 -46.93 53.35
N ALA A 13 -19.24 -46.41 53.19
CA ALA A 13 -17.98 -46.25 53.96
C ALA A 13 -16.92 -47.29 53.55
N VAL A 14 -15.76 -46.79 53.30
CA VAL A 14 -14.49 -47.32 53.78
C VAL A 14 -13.50 -47.91 52.77
N LEU A 15 -12.37 -47.22 52.69
CA LEU A 15 -10.95 -47.59 52.56
C LEU A 15 -10.44 -48.14 51.23
N ALA A 16 -9.57 -47.39 50.64
CA ALA A 16 -8.10 -47.29 50.81
C ALA A 16 -7.30 -48.15 49.81
N LEU A 17 -6.33 -47.52 49.31
CA LEU A 17 -4.95 -47.89 49.01
C LEU A 17 -4.59 -48.25 47.54
N VAL A 18 -3.76 -47.35 47.00
CA VAL A 18 -2.43 -47.53 46.37
C VAL A 18 -2.36 -48.34 45.05
N ALA A 19 -1.87 -47.71 44.08
CA ALA A 19 -0.63 -47.90 43.35
C ALA A 19 -0.75 -47.57 41.86
N LEU A 20 0.07 -46.67 41.42
CA LEU A 20 0.84 -46.60 40.16
C LEU A 20 0.46 -47.65 39.07
N LEU A 21 0.21 -47.12 37.88
CA LEU A 21 1.02 -47.39 36.70
C LEU A 21 0.39 -46.75 35.44
N ALA A 22 1.28 -46.27 34.62
CA ALA A 22 1.11 -45.69 33.33
C ALA A 22 0.20 -46.47 32.35
N ALA A 23 -0.54 -45.77 31.53
CA ALA A 23 -0.51 -45.92 30.07
C ALA A 23 -1.72 -45.24 29.41
N ALA A 24 -1.42 -44.42 28.43
CA ALA A 24 -2.15 -44.16 27.20
C ALA A 24 -3.70 -44.30 27.20
N GLY A 25 -4.38 -43.21 26.97
CA GLY A 25 -5.80 -43.18 26.61
C GLY A 25 -6.12 -41.93 25.81
N CYS A 26 -6.38 -42.15 24.53
CA CYS A 26 -6.98 -41.21 23.61
C CYS A 26 -8.39 -40.81 24.01
N GLY A 27 -8.82 -39.63 23.55
CA GLY A 27 -10.20 -39.19 23.46
C GLY A 27 -10.47 -37.97 24.31
N ASP A 28 -10.92 -36.85 23.89
CA ASP A 28 -11.98 -36.52 22.97
C ASP A 28 -11.83 -35.04 22.56
N ASP A 29 -12.45 -34.74 21.46
CA ASP A 29 -12.51 -33.44 20.79
C ASP A 29 -13.17 -32.37 21.67
N ASP A 30 -12.47 -31.25 21.83
CA ASP A 30 -13.05 -29.93 22.03
C ASP A 30 -12.32 -28.95 21.13
N ASP A 31 -13.06 -28.50 20.12
CA ASP A 31 -12.69 -27.48 19.14
C ASP A 31 -12.46 -26.14 19.86
N ASP A 32 -11.23 -25.87 20.27
CA ASP A 32 -10.77 -24.53 20.58
C ASP A 32 -9.95 -24.04 19.37
N GLU A 33 -10.58 -23.24 18.52
CA GLU A 33 -9.89 -22.43 17.50
C GLU A 33 -8.95 -21.41 18.15
N GLY A 34 -7.92 -21.88 18.77
CA GLY A 34 -6.77 -21.10 19.18
C GLY A 34 -5.94 -20.79 17.95
N GLY A 35 -6.11 -19.61 17.37
CA GLY A 35 -5.24 -19.08 16.34
C GLY A 35 -3.78 -19.21 16.78
N ASN A 36 -3.06 -20.12 16.14
CA ASN A 36 -1.63 -20.35 16.32
C ASN A 36 -0.88 -19.18 15.68
N GLY A 37 -0.87 -18.03 16.37
CA GLY A 37 0.10 -16.97 16.13
C GLY A 37 1.47 -17.51 16.56
N ALA A 38 2.17 -18.17 15.63
CA ALA A 38 3.58 -18.41 15.82
C ALA A 38 4.20 -17.03 16.12
N ALA A 39 4.68 -16.84 17.35
CA ALA A 39 5.50 -15.69 17.69
C ALA A 39 6.64 -15.68 16.67
N LYS A 40 6.71 -14.65 15.82
CA LYS A 40 7.87 -14.44 14.96
C LYS A 40 9.06 -14.39 15.90
N GLN A 41 10.06 -15.25 15.66
CA GLN A 41 11.34 -15.14 16.33
C GLN A 41 11.85 -13.73 16.07
N ASP A 42 12.26 -13.01 17.12
CA ASP A 42 12.91 -11.72 17.01
C ASP A 42 14.12 -11.89 16.08
N GLN A 43 13.99 -11.43 14.85
CA GLN A 43 15.08 -11.47 13.88
C GLN A 43 16.06 -10.38 14.29
N GLU A 44 17.24 -10.79 14.80
CA GLU A 44 18.33 -9.86 15.07
C GLU A 44 19.06 -9.51 13.78
N PHE A 45 19.19 -8.22 13.51
CA PHE A 45 19.99 -7.71 12.41
C PHE A 45 21.39 -7.31 12.86
N ALA A 46 22.35 -7.37 11.94
CA ALA A 46 23.73 -7.01 12.24
C ALA A 46 23.83 -5.55 12.71
N ALA A 47 24.60 -5.31 13.77
CA ALA A 47 24.81 -3.98 14.33
C ALA A 47 25.27 -2.96 13.28
N GLY A 48 24.72 -1.76 13.32
CA GLY A 48 25.01 -0.67 12.39
C GLY A 48 24.31 -0.75 11.03
N THR A 49 23.46 -1.74 10.80
CA THR A 49 22.54 -1.76 9.66
C THR A 49 21.32 -0.89 9.94
N THR A 50 20.67 -0.38 8.88
CA THR A 50 19.41 0.38 9.01
C THR A 50 18.34 -0.42 9.75
N MET A 51 18.23 -1.74 9.48
CA MET A 51 17.27 -2.60 10.17
C MET A 51 17.54 -2.66 11.69
N ASN A 52 18.82 -2.80 12.10
CA ASN A 52 19.17 -2.81 13.52
C ASN A 52 18.87 -1.45 14.18
N MET A 53 19.23 -0.34 13.54
CA MET A 53 18.93 1.00 14.06
C MET A 53 17.42 1.22 14.24
N LEU A 54 16.60 0.84 13.26
CA LEU A 54 15.14 0.94 13.35
C LEU A 54 14.56 0.04 14.44
N GLN A 55 15.14 -1.15 14.67
CA GLN A 55 14.75 -2.02 15.80
C GLN A 55 15.08 -1.37 17.16
N GLU A 56 16.24 -0.75 17.29
CA GLU A 56 16.63 -0.04 18.52
C GLU A 56 15.73 1.18 18.77
N GLU A 57 15.30 1.88 17.70
CA GLU A 57 14.33 2.99 17.76
C GLU A 57 12.90 2.52 18.04
N GLY A 58 12.56 1.28 17.67
CA GLY A 58 11.22 0.69 17.79
C GLY A 58 10.21 1.22 16.81
N GLU A 59 10.62 2.00 15.81
CA GLU A 59 9.75 2.66 14.83
C GLU A 59 10.43 2.79 13.46
N ILE A 60 9.63 2.69 12.38
CA ILE A 60 10.03 3.05 11.03
C ILE A 60 9.12 4.17 10.49
N THR A 61 9.70 5.23 9.97
CA THR A 61 8.94 6.32 9.33
C THR A 61 8.76 6.06 7.86
N ILE A 62 7.49 5.93 7.44
CA ILE A 62 7.11 5.60 6.06
C ILE A 62 6.34 6.76 5.44
N GLY A 63 6.87 7.32 4.35
CA GLY A 63 6.18 8.33 3.56
C GLY A 63 5.14 7.69 2.65
N VAL A 64 3.88 8.14 2.77
CA VAL A 64 2.74 7.69 1.96
C VAL A 64 1.90 8.89 1.52
N LYS A 65 1.05 8.72 0.51
CA LYS A 65 0.02 9.71 0.18
C LYS A 65 -1.07 9.74 1.24
N TYR A 66 -1.66 10.94 1.46
CA TYR A 66 -2.81 11.11 2.35
C TYR A 66 -4.11 11.43 1.62
N ASP A 67 -4.01 11.66 0.30
CA ASP A 67 -5.06 12.20 -0.56
C ASP A 67 -5.39 11.34 -1.78
N VAL A 68 -4.77 10.17 -1.90
CA VAL A 68 -4.84 9.32 -3.10
C VAL A 68 -5.47 7.95 -2.79
N PRO A 69 -6.78 7.89 -2.47
CA PRO A 69 -7.44 6.59 -2.38
C PRO A 69 -7.43 5.93 -3.79
N PRO A 70 -7.21 4.61 -3.86
CA PRO A 70 -7.17 3.63 -2.78
C PRO A 70 -5.76 3.29 -2.26
N PHE A 71 -4.71 4.03 -2.63
CA PHE A 71 -3.32 3.71 -2.27
C PHE A 71 -2.89 4.29 -0.92
N GLY A 72 -3.15 5.56 -0.68
CA GLY A 72 -2.88 6.21 0.59
C GLY A 72 -3.90 7.31 0.85
N VAL A 73 -4.62 7.23 1.95
CA VAL A 73 -5.63 8.22 2.32
C VAL A 73 -5.71 8.38 3.83
N ARG A 74 -5.85 9.63 4.27
CA ARG A 74 -6.23 9.91 5.65
C ARG A 74 -7.75 9.84 5.78
N ASN A 75 -8.24 8.85 6.50
CA ASN A 75 -9.67 8.70 6.74
C ASN A 75 -10.23 9.94 7.45
N PRO A 76 -11.21 10.65 6.89
CA PRO A 76 -11.68 11.92 7.46
C PRO A 76 -12.41 11.76 8.81
N ARG A 77 -12.90 10.55 9.11
CA ARG A 77 -13.64 10.27 10.36
C ARG A 77 -12.74 9.76 11.48
N THR A 78 -11.89 8.75 11.17
CA THR A 78 -11.02 8.11 12.18
C THR A 78 -9.66 8.78 12.28
N ARG A 79 -9.22 9.50 11.26
CA ARG A 79 -7.89 10.08 11.08
C ARG A 79 -6.80 9.05 10.80
N ASP A 80 -7.15 7.78 10.72
CA ASP A 80 -6.22 6.73 10.37
C ASP A 80 -5.71 6.88 8.94
N ILE A 81 -4.48 6.46 8.73
CA ILE A 81 -3.90 6.37 7.39
C ILE A 81 -4.12 4.94 6.89
N GLU A 82 -4.74 4.82 5.71
CA GLU A 82 -5.15 3.53 5.15
C GLU A 82 -4.98 3.51 3.63
N GLY A 83 -4.85 2.31 3.06
CA GLY A 83 -4.67 2.11 1.61
C GLY A 83 -3.73 0.97 1.28
N PHE A 84 -3.53 0.74 -0.01
CA PHE A 84 -2.70 -0.35 -0.52
C PHE A 84 -1.22 -0.17 -0.14
N ASP A 85 -0.65 1.04 -0.31
CA ASP A 85 0.71 1.37 0.10
C ASP A 85 0.90 1.26 1.62
N VAL A 86 -0.14 1.64 2.37
CA VAL A 86 -0.15 1.58 3.84
C VAL A 86 -0.16 0.14 4.34
N ASP A 87 -0.92 -0.77 3.70
CA ASP A 87 -0.93 -2.19 4.03
C ASP A 87 0.47 -2.81 3.82
N LEU A 88 1.15 -2.47 2.71
CA LEU A 88 2.52 -2.91 2.45
C LEU A 88 3.50 -2.32 3.48
N GLY A 89 3.35 -1.04 3.82
CA GLY A 89 4.17 -0.39 4.85
C GLY A 89 4.03 -1.06 6.23
N LYS A 90 2.81 -1.44 6.61
CA LYS A 90 2.57 -2.22 7.83
C LYS A 90 3.25 -3.59 7.77
N ALA A 91 3.16 -4.28 6.63
CA ALA A 91 3.81 -5.57 6.46
C ALA A 91 5.34 -5.49 6.59
N ILE A 92 5.97 -4.43 6.07
CA ILE A 92 7.42 -4.19 6.21
C ILE A 92 7.77 -3.91 7.69
N ALA A 93 7.00 -3.07 8.37
CA ALA A 93 7.20 -2.77 9.78
C ALA A 93 7.03 -4.02 10.68
N ASP A 94 6.03 -4.85 10.38
CA ASP A 94 5.77 -6.10 11.09
C ASP A 94 6.92 -7.11 10.92
N GLU A 95 7.49 -7.22 9.70
CA GLU A 95 8.67 -8.09 9.47
C GLU A 95 9.93 -7.56 10.15
N LEU A 96 10.05 -6.23 10.28
CA LEU A 96 11.14 -5.59 10.98
C LEU A 96 10.99 -5.67 12.53
N GLY A 97 9.78 -5.97 13.03
CA GLY A 97 9.46 -6.02 14.45
C GLY A 97 9.30 -4.63 15.09
N VAL A 98 8.92 -3.60 14.32
CA VAL A 98 8.80 -2.22 14.78
C VAL A 98 7.42 -1.63 14.45
N LYS A 99 7.11 -0.46 15.01
CA LYS A 99 5.86 0.26 14.73
C LYS A 99 6.01 1.12 13.47
N PRO A 100 5.04 1.11 12.54
CA PRO A 100 5.04 2.06 11.43
C PRO A 100 4.53 3.43 11.88
N ARG A 101 5.27 4.48 11.55
CA ARG A 101 4.82 5.87 11.62
C ARG A 101 4.68 6.42 10.21
N PHE A 102 3.44 6.74 9.81
CA PHE A 102 3.17 7.28 8.49
C PHE A 102 3.29 8.79 8.48
N VAL A 103 3.94 9.33 7.45
CA VAL A 103 4.06 10.77 7.17
C VAL A 103 3.58 11.05 5.75
N GLU A 104 3.00 12.24 5.54
CA GLU A 104 2.54 12.61 4.22
C GLU A 104 3.70 12.87 3.27
N ALA A 105 3.75 12.14 2.18
CA ALA A 105 4.76 12.29 1.13
C ALA A 105 4.07 12.58 -0.22
N ILE A 106 3.96 13.87 -0.56
CA ILE A 106 3.51 14.30 -1.89
C ILE A 106 4.57 13.97 -2.95
N SER A 107 4.23 14.06 -4.23
CA SER A 107 5.12 13.60 -5.29
C SER A 107 6.47 14.30 -5.30
N ASP A 108 6.50 15.58 -5.00
CA ASP A 108 7.71 16.43 -5.07
C ASP A 108 8.67 16.21 -3.87
N ASN A 109 8.17 15.84 -2.71
CA ASN A 109 9.00 15.73 -1.51
C ASN A 109 9.54 14.31 -1.22
N ARG A 110 9.18 13.29 -2.01
CA ARG A 110 9.55 11.87 -1.77
C ARG A 110 11.07 11.67 -1.72
N ILE A 111 11.79 12.13 -2.75
CA ILE A 111 13.25 12.04 -2.82
C ILE A 111 13.91 12.89 -1.72
N PRO A 112 13.57 14.19 -1.55
CA PRO A 112 14.06 14.98 -0.43
C PRO A 112 13.86 14.37 0.96
N PHE A 113 12.76 13.66 1.19
CA PHE A 113 12.50 13.02 2.50
C PHE A 113 13.49 11.90 2.79
N LEU A 114 13.80 11.05 1.80
CA LEU A 114 14.81 9.99 1.94
C LEU A 114 16.21 10.57 2.12
N GLN A 115 16.57 11.59 1.33
CA GLN A 115 17.90 12.21 1.39
C GLN A 115 18.17 12.89 2.73
N LYS A 116 17.14 13.51 3.34
CA LYS A 116 17.22 14.23 4.61
C LYS A 116 16.92 13.34 5.84
N GLY A 117 16.55 12.08 5.64
CA GLY A 117 16.13 11.21 6.74
C GLY A 117 14.80 11.62 7.39
N THR A 118 13.93 12.33 6.66
CA THR A 118 12.56 12.64 7.13
C THR A 118 11.66 11.42 7.06
N ALA A 119 11.95 10.51 6.15
CA ALA A 119 11.37 9.18 6.05
C ALA A 119 12.47 8.16 5.80
N ASP A 120 12.32 6.97 6.34
CA ASP A 120 13.21 5.83 6.15
C ASP A 120 12.86 5.06 4.88
N LEU A 121 11.58 5.08 4.52
CA LEU A 121 11.01 4.37 3.37
C LEU A 121 9.92 5.23 2.72
N ILE A 122 9.81 5.17 1.39
CA ILE A 122 8.72 5.80 0.64
C ILE A 122 7.87 4.74 -0.04
N LEU A 123 6.59 4.69 0.31
CA LEU A 123 5.54 3.92 -0.35
C LEU A 123 4.42 4.89 -0.74
N SER A 124 4.60 5.61 -1.85
CA SER A 124 3.76 6.75 -2.20
C SER A 124 3.49 6.81 -3.70
N THR A 125 2.92 5.72 -4.26
CA THR A 125 2.67 5.59 -5.70
C THR A 125 3.89 6.04 -6.52
N MET A 126 5.08 5.58 -6.14
CA MET A 126 6.33 6.11 -6.69
C MET A 126 6.83 5.25 -7.84
N THR A 127 6.70 5.75 -9.06
CA THR A 127 7.22 5.12 -10.26
C THR A 127 8.74 4.99 -10.21
N ILE A 128 9.22 3.79 -10.46
CA ILE A 128 10.62 3.48 -10.71
C ILE A 128 11.00 4.05 -12.08
N ASN A 129 12.01 4.91 -12.15
CA ASN A 129 12.62 5.32 -13.40
C ASN A 129 14.12 5.59 -13.24
N ALA A 130 14.83 5.68 -14.36
CA ALA A 130 16.29 5.85 -14.37
C ALA A 130 16.76 7.17 -13.77
N GLU A 131 15.98 8.24 -13.87
CA GLU A 131 16.32 9.55 -13.30
C GLU A 131 16.31 9.50 -11.77
N ARG A 132 15.20 9.03 -11.18
CA ARG A 132 15.06 8.89 -9.73
C ARG A 132 16.05 7.87 -9.15
N ASN A 133 16.35 6.80 -9.90
CA ASN A 133 17.31 5.77 -9.47
C ASN A 133 18.77 6.27 -9.40
N ARG A 134 19.08 7.46 -9.92
CA ARG A 134 20.38 8.11 -9.69
C ARG A 134 20.44 8.84 -8.35
N GLU A 135 19.31 9.10 -7.72
CA GLU A 135 19.21 9.89 -6.48
C GLU A 135 18.84 9.02 -5.26
N ILE A 136 18.12 7.94 -5.48
CA ILE A 136 17.66 7.00 -4.45
C ILE A 136 17.72 5.58 -5.01
N ASP A 137 17.70 4.57 -4.12
CA ASP A 137 17.50 3.18 -4.53
C ASP A 137 16.01 2.83 -4.54
N PHE A 138 15.64 1.84 -5.34
CA PHE A 138 14.29 1.28 -5.39
C PHE A 138 14.31 -0.20 -5.05
N SER A 139 13.20 -0.67 -4.46
CA SER A 139 12.86 -2.09 -4.41
C SER A 139 12.46 -2.62 -5.78
N GLU A 140 12.30 -3.95 -5.87
CA GLU A 140 11.50 -4.58 -6.91
C GLU A 140 10.09 -3.98 -6.98
N PRO A 141 9.45 -3.92 -8.18
CA PRO A 141 8.11 -3.38 -8.30
C PRO A 141 7.09 -4.16 -7.45
N TYR A 142 6.27 -3.43 -6.69
CA TYR A 142 5.16 -4.00 -5.92
C TYR A 142 3.79 -3.79 -6.58
N TYR A 143 3.69 -2.87 -7.55
CA TYR A 143 2.50 -2.58 -8.33
C TYR A 143 2.86 -2.07 -9.72
N ILE A 144 1.94 -2.20 -10.70
CA ILE A 144 2.10 -1.57 -12.02
C ILE A 144 0.83 -0.81 -12.34
N ALA A 145 0.94 0.50 -12.37
CA ALA A 145 -0.11 1.41 -12.83
C ALA A 145 0.11 1.80 -14.30
N ARG A 146 -0.85 2.52 -14.85
CA ARG A 146 -0.79 3.04 -16.21
C ARG A 146 -1.23 4.48 -16.26
N GLY A 147 -0.45 5.31 -16.93
CA GLY A 147 -0.79 6.69 -17.17
C GLY A 147 -2.07 6.83 -18.00
N ARG A 148 -2.99 7.67 -17.54
CA ARG A 148 -4.27 7.93 -18.20
C ARG A 148 -4.66 9.40 -18.10
N ILE A 149 -5.72 9.76 -18.81
CA ILE A 149 -6.34 11.09 -18.80
C ILE A 149 -7.76 10.94 -18.24
N LEU A 150 -8.14 11.84 -17.33
CA LEU A 150 -9.46 11.98 -16.76
C LEU A 150 -10.09 13.28 -17.21
N VAL A 151 -11.36 13.24 -17.55
CA VAL A 151 -12.13 14.39 -18.02
C VAL A 151 -13.56 14.31 -17.49
N PRO A 152 -14.32 15.41 -17.46
CA PRO A 152 -15.76 15.37 -17.23
C PRO A 152 -16.48 14.56 -18.31
N LYS A 153 -17.56 13.87 -17.97
CA LYS A 153 -18.44 13.22 -18.95
C LYS A 153 -18.98 14.26 -19.93
N GLY A 154 -18.95 13.92 -21.21
CA GLY A 154 -19.35 14.85 -22.26
C GLY A 154 -18.23 15.76 -22.78
N SER A 155 -17.02 15.72 -22.22
CA SER A 155 -15.84 16.40 -22.76
C SER A 155 -15.58 16.00 -24.21
N ASP A 156 -15.03 16.92 -25.00
CA ASP A 156 -14.55 16.68 -26.39
C ASP A 156 -13.16 15.99 -26.41
N ILE A 157 -12.42 15.98 -25.30
CA ILE A 157 -11.12 15.32 -25.19
C ILE A 157 -11.30 13.82 -25.24
N ARG A 158 -10.57 13.14 -26.15
CA ARG A 158 -10.58 11.69 -26.34
C ARG A 158 -9.24 11.04 -26.06
N GLY A 159 -8.15 11.82 -26.02
CA GLY A 159 -6.80 11.34 -25.84
C GLY A 159 -5.77 12.45 -25.66
N LEU A 160 -4.50 12.06 -25.71
CA LEU A 160 -3.36 12.96 -25.55
C LEU A 160 -3.34 14.06 -26.63
N GLU A 161 -3.70 13.69 -27.84
CA GLU A 161 -3.72 14.55 -29.02
C GLU A 161 -4.72 15.70 -28.94
N ASP A 162 -5.71 15.61 -28.05
CA ASP A 162 -6.74 16.64 -27.86
C ASP A 162 -6.39 17.62 -26.73
N LEU A 163 -5.24 17.48 -26.09
CA LEU A 163 -4.84 18.32 -24.96
C LEU A 163 -4.28 19.69 -25.36
N GLY A 164 -3.97 19.92 -26.66
CA GLY A 164 -3.48 21.19 -27.15
C GLY A 164 -4.42 22.35 -26.80
N GLY A 165 -3.91 23.38 -26.13
CA GLY A 165 -4.67 24.53 -25.64
C GLY A 165 -5.64 24.25 -24.48
N LYS A 166 -5.71 23.02 -23.96
CA LYS A 166 -6.51 22.65 -22.80
C LYS A 166 -5.71 22.86 -21.50
N ARG A 167 -6.42 23.19 -20.42
CA ARG A 167 -5.85 23.28 -19.08
C ARG A 167 -5.80 21.89 -18.48
N VAL A 168 -4.59 21.39 -18.22
CA VAL A 168 -4.36 20.01 -17.74
C VAL A 168 -3.68 20.04 -16.39
N CYS A 169 -4.29 19.41 -15.38
CA CYS A 169 -3.73 19.29 -14.02
C CYS A 169 -2.94 18.01 -13.85
N THR A 170 -1.81 18.09 -13.15
CA THR A 170 -1.08 16.97 -12.59
C THR A 170 -0.26 17.42 -11.37
N ALA A 171 0.25 16.46 -10.58
CA ALA A 171 1.06 16.80 -9.42
C ALA A 171 2.52 17.16 -9.83
N LEU A 172 3.04 18.20 -9.20
CA LEU A 172 4.47 18.54 -9.26
C LEU A 172 5.31 17.34 -8.77
N GLY A 173 6.46 17.06 -9.41
CA GLY A 173 7.31 15.91 -9.08
C GLY A 173 6.75 14.53 -9.47
N SER A 174 5.60 14.50 -10.19
CA SER A 174 5.10 13.29 -10.85
C SER A 174 5.77 13.08 -12.21
N THR A 175 5.80 11.84 -12.72
CA THR A 175 6.25 11.52 -14.09
C THR A 175 5.39 12.21 -15.16
N TYR A 176 4.15 12.56 -14.80
CA TYR A 176 3.20 13.20 -15.73
C TYR A 176 3.53 14.66 -16.00
N ALA A 177 4.17 15.36 -15.07
CA ALA A 177 4.63 16.73 -15.30
C ALA A 177 5.60 16.79 -16.51
N ASP A 178 6.48 15.80 -16.62
CA ASP A 178 7.46 15.72 -17.70
C ASP A 178 6.87 15.08 -18.96
N THR A 179 6.11 13.97 -18.83
CA THR A 179 5.40 13.34 -19.95
C THR A 179 4.50 14.34 -20.70
N LEU A 180 3.76 15.19 -19.98
CA LEU A 180 2.90 16.20 -20.60
C LEU A 180 3.70 17.32 -21.26
N LYS A 181 4.78 17.80 -20.67
CA LYS A 181 5.68 18.78 -21.28
C LYS A 181 6.26 18.29 -22.62
N GLU A 182 6.62 17.01 -22.67
CA GLU A 182 7.22 16.39 -23.85
C GLU A 182 6.18 16.05 -24.94
N ARG A 183 5.02 15.52 -24.55
CA ARG A 183 4.06 14.89 -25.47
C ARG A 183 2.81 15.70 -25.73
N ALA A 184 2.54 16.73 -24.93
CA ALA A 184 1.42 17.65 -25.04
C ALA A 184 1.92 19.09 -24.75
N SER A 185 2.99 19.53 -25.43
CA SER A 185 3.68 20.79 -25.17
C SER A 185 2.78 22.04 -25.29
N ASP A 186 1.69 21.95 -26.07
CA ASP A 186 0.74 23.04 -26.27
C ASP A 186 -0.38 23.07 -25.22
N ALA A 187 -0.38 22.13 -24.25
CA ALA A 187 -1.31 22.13 -23.13
C ALA A 187 -0.93 23.20 -22.10
N ASP A 188 -1.91 23.86 -21.49
CA ASP A 188 -1.70 24.75 -20.33
C ASP A 188 -1.64 23.92 -19.05
N LEU A 189 -0.42 23.60 -18.59
CA LEU A 189 -0.19 22.73 -17.44
C LEU A 189 -0.42 23.46 -16.13
N ARG A 190 -1.26 22.86 -15.28
CA ARG A 190 -1.46 23.25 -13.87
C ARG A 190 -0.79 22.22 -12.97
N LEU A 191 0.40 22.58 -12.47
CA LEU A 191 1.16 21.77 -11.54
C LEU A 191 0.77 22.15 -10.11
N VAL A 192 0.30 21.17 -9.34
CA VAL A 192 -0.18 21.35 -7.96
C VAL A 192 0.55 20.39 -7.03
N ASP A 193 0.45 20.60 -5.72
CA ASP A 193 1.12 19.76 -4.73
C ASP A 193 0.44 18.40 -4.55
N THR A 194 -0.91 18.39 -4.59
CA THR A 194 -1.71 17.21 -4.29
C THR A 194 -2.69 16.86 -5.41
N TYR A 195 -3.06 15.59 -5.52
CA TYR A 195 -4.06 15.19 -6.50
C TYR A 195 -5.49 15.55 -6.08
N SER A 196 -5.75 15.76 -4.79
CA SER A 196 -7.02 16.34 -4.34
C SER A 196 -7.23 17.76 -4.85
N GLU A 197 -6.17 18.56 -4.98
CA GLU A 197 -6.27 19.87 -5.63
C GLU A 197 -6.65 19.75 -7.12
N CYS A 198 -6.07 18.77 -7.85
CA CYS A 198 -6.51 18.52 -9.24
C CYS A 198 -8.00 18.16 -9.31
N LEU A 199 -8.51 17.34 -8.36
CA LEU A 199 -9.93 17.00 -8.30
C LEU A 199 -10.79 18.24 -8.04
N GLU A 200 -10.39 19.11 -7.13
CA GLU A 200 -11.08 20.39 -6.87
C GLU A 200 -11.08 21.30 -8.10
N LEU A 201 -9.94 21.38 -8.81
CA LEU A 201 -9.82 22.21 -10.03
C LEU A 201 -10.70 21.73 -11.18
N ILE A 202 -10.86 20.41 -11.37
CA ILE A 202 -11.74 19.89 -12.43
C ILE A 202 -13.21 20.05 -12.05
N GLN A 203 -13.56 19.88 -10.77
CA GLN A 203 -14.93 20.05 -10.28
C GLN A 203 -15.43 21.50 -10.36
N ASN A 204 -14.55 22.47 -10.22
CA ASN A 204 -14.88 23.90 -10.36
C ASN A 204 -14.61 24.45 -11.77
N GLU A 205 -14.36 23.57 -12.74
CA GLU A 205 -14.11 23.89 -14.15
C GLU A 205 -12.86 24.78 -14.39
N SER A 206 -11.91 24.80 -13.44
CA SER A 206 -10.65 25.52 -13.59
C SER A 206 -9.64 24.79 -14.48
N VAL A 207 -9.81 23.48 -14.65
CA VAL A 207 -9.06 22.66 -15.60
C VAL A 207 -10.00 21.78 -16.43
N ASP A 208 -9.53 21.37 -17.61
CA ASP A 208 -10.31 20.60 -18.58
C ASP A 208 -10.01 19.10 -18.49
N ALA A 209 -8.84 18.74 -17.96
CA ALA A 209 -8.40 17.36 -17.81
C ALA A 209 -7.42 17.22 -16.63
N ILE A 210 -7.28 15.98 -16.13
CA ILE A 210 -6.24 15.55 -15.19
C ILE A 210 -5.46 14.40 -15.83
N SER A 211 -4.14 14.38 -15.71
CA SER A 211 -3.34 13.24 -16.15
C SER A 211 -2.54 12.69 -14.97
N THR A 212 -2.72 11.39 -14.69
CA THR A 212 -2.00 10.62 -13.69
C THR A 212 -2.29 9.12 -13.86
N ASP A 213 -1.94 8.32 -12.87
CA ASP A 213 -2.15 6.88 -12.84
C ASP A 213 -3.63 6.48 -12.82
N ASP A 214 -3.97 5.44 -13.56
CA ASP A 214 -5.33 4.89 -13.66
C ASP A 214 -5.95 4.57 -12.30
N VAL A 215 -5.15 4.12 -11.35
CA VAL A 215 -5.62 3.80 -9.99
C VAL A 215 -5.90 5.05 -9.17
N ILE A 216 -5.15 6.14 -9.36
CA ILE A 216 -5.41 7.44 -8.75
C ILE A 216 -6.68 8.04 -9.35
N LEU A 217 -6.81 8.00 -10.67
CA LEU A 217 -8.01 8.45 -11.37
C LEU A 217 -9.25 7.64 -10.99
N THR A 218 -9.10 6.33 -10.75
CA THR A 218 -10.19 5.51 -10.21
C THR A 218 -10.67 6.04 -8.85
N GLY A 219 -9.75 6.43 -7.98
CA GLY A 219 -10.09 7.06 -6.70
C GLY A 219 -10.85 8.38 -6.85
N MET A 220 -10.52 9.19 -7.87
CA MET A 220 -11.24 10.42 -8.21
C MET A 220 -12.65 10.12 -8.75
N ILE A 221 -12.79 9.14 -9.65
CA ILE A 221 -14.11 8.72 -10.20
C ILE A 221 -15.04 8.18 -9.09
N ILE A 222 -14.49 7.52 -8.07
CA ILE A 222 -15.29 7.08 -6.92
C ILE A 222 -15.85 8.27 -6.13
N GLN A 223 -15.08 9.36 -6.04
CA GLN A 223 -15.50 10.59 -5.36
C GLN A 223 -16.42 11.45 -6.24
N ASP A 224 -16.20 11.44 -7.55
CA ASP A 224 -16.98 12.17 -8.52
C ASP A 224 -17.32 11.30 -9.74
N PRO A 225 -18.51 10.66 -9.73
CA PRO A 225 -18.95 9.79 -10.81
C PRO A 225 -19.21 10.50 -12.15
N ASP A 226 -19.20 11.83 -12.20
CA ASP A 226 -19.35 12.60 -13.45
C ASP A 226 -18.06 12.72 -14.24
N LEU A 227 -16.96 12.19 -13.68
CA LEU A 227 -15.67 12.06 -14.36
C LEU A 227 -15.55 10.72 -15.10
N GLN A 228 -14.68 10.67 -16.11
CA GLN A 228 -14.36 9.46 -16.86
C GLN A 228 -12.92 9.46 -17.38
N MET A 229 -12.29 8.28 -17.40
CA MET A 229 -11.01 8.10 -18.08
C MET A 229 -11.22 7.98 -19.59
N VAL A 230 -10.33 8.62 -20.35
CA VAL A 230 -10.35 8.60 -21.84
C VAL A 230 -9.00 8.19 -22.41
N GLY A 231 -8.97 7.88 -23.70
CA GLY A 231 -7.78 7.53 -24.47
C GLY A 231 -7.18 6.16 -24.11
N ARG A 232 -6.04 5.85 -24.73
CA ARG A 232 -5.23 4.67 -24.41
C ARG A 232 -4.31 4.99 -23.23
N PRO A 233 -3.74 3.96 -22.58
CA PRO A 233 -2.65 4.18 -21.63
C PRO A 233 -1.51 4.97 -22.26
N LEU A 234 -0.99 5.95 -21.53
CA LEU A 234 0.10 6.82 -21.96
C LEU A 234 1.46 6.20 -21.67
N THR A 235 1.59 5.64 -20.49
CA THR A 235 2.83 5.12 -19.91
C THR A 235 2.58 3.86 -19.10
N THR A 236 3.65 3.14 -18.79
CA THR A 236 3.66 2.07 -17.78
C THR A 236 4.41 2.59 -16.55
N GLU A 237 3.78 2.49 -15.40
CA GLU A 237 4.24 3.07 -14.15
C GLU A 237 4.48 1.98 -13.08
N PRO A 238 5.66 1.33 -13.09
CA PRO A 238 6.00 0.36 -12.06
C PRO A 238 6.30 1.09 -10.73
N TYR A 239 5.51 0.81 -9.68
CA TYR A 239 5.73 1.38 -8.35
C TYR A 239 6.75 0.56 -7.56
N GLY A 240 7.76 1.23 -7.03
CA GLY A 240 8.74 0.68 -6.11
C GLY A 240 8.76 1.42 -4.78
N ALA A 241 9.22 0.74 -3.75
CA ALA A 241 9.56 1.38 -2.50
C ALA A 241 10.85 2.20 -2.69
N GLY A 242 10.79 3.50 -2.40
CA GLY A 242 11.97 4.36 -2.41
C GLY A 242 12.78 4.20 -1.13
N ILE A 243 14.09 4.05 -1.27
CA ILE A 243 15.05 3.77 -0.20
C ILE A 243 16.24 4.73 -0.38
N LYS A 244 16.86 5.12 0.72
CA LYS A 244 18.05 5.96 0.68
C LYS A 244 19.12 5.32 -0.19
N GLN A 245 19.74 6.11 -1.08
CA GLN A 245 20.75 5.64 -2.01
C GLN A 245 21.93 4.96 -1.28
N GLY A 246 22.31 3.77 -1.76
CA GLY A 246 23.43 2.99 -1.26
C GLY A 246 23.10 2.07 -0.08
N ASP A 247 21.87 2.08 0.44
CA ASP A 247 21.44 1.16 1.50
C ASP A 247 21.02 -0.20 0.95
N THR A 248 22.01 -0.91 0.44
CA THR A 248 21.79 -2.20 -0.23
C THR A 248 21.19 -3.25 0.70
N LEU A 249 21.56 -3.28 1.99
CA LEU A 249 21.05 -4.28 2.93
C LEU A 249 19.59 -4.02 3.26
N PHE A 250 19.20 -2.76 3.48
CA PHE A 250 17.81 -2.42 3.71
C PHE A 250 16.95 -2.66 2.46
N ARG A 251 17.47 -2.34 1.28
CA ARG A 251 16.79 -2.67 0.02
C ARG A 251 16.56 -4.17 -0.14
N GLN A 252 17.57 -5.01 0.12
CA GLN A 252 17.42 -6.47 0.06
C GLN A 252 16.39 -7.00 1.06
N PHE A 253 16.35 -6.43 2.26
CA PHE A 253 15.32 -6.75 3.25
C PHE A 253 13.92 -6.40 2.72
N VAL A 254 13.72 -5.18 2.24
CA VAL A 254 12.44 -4.72 1.66
C VAL A 254 12.03 -5.58 0.46
N ASP A 255 12.95 -5.93 -0.43
CA ASP A 255 12.71 -6.83 -1.56
C ASP A 255 12.24 -8.23 -1.09
N GLY A 256 12.84 -8.75 -0.02
CA GLY A 256 12.43 -9.99 0.62
C GLY A 256 10.98 -9.93 1.09
N VAL A 257 10.64 -8.88 1.83
CA VAL A 257 9.26 -8.68 2.33
C VAL A 257 8.26 -8.53 1.19
N ILE A 258 8.58 -7.74 0.16
CA ILE A 258 7.70 -7.56 -1.01
C ILE A 258 7.48 -8.89 -1.73
N ARG A 259 8.52 -9.70 -1.92
CA ARG A 259 8.42 -11.03 -2.52
C ARG A 259 7.47 -11.93 -1.72
N ASP A 260 7.67 -12.03 -0.42
CA ASP A 260 6.83 -12.84 0.46
C ASP A 260 5.39 -12.33 0.49
N TYR A 261 5.18 -11.02 0.56
CA TYR A 261 3.88 -10.37 0.49
C TYR A 261 3.10 -10.71 -0.78
N LYS A 262 3.81 -10.82 -1.93
CA LYS A 262 3.24 -11.26 -3.21
C LYS A 262 2.87 -12.74 -3.20
N GLN A 263 3.71 -13.60 -2.59
CA GLN A 263 3.59 -15.07 -2.67
C GLN A 263 2.61 -15.66 -1.67
N ASP A 264 2.49 -15.08 -0.47
CA ASP A 264 1.62 -15.59 0.61
C ASP A 264 0.17 -15.11 0.53
N GLY A 265 -0.16 -14.36 -0.51
CA GLY A 265 -1.49 -13.86 -0.80
C GLY A 265 -1.87 -12.57 -0.05
N ARG A 266 -1.00 -11.98 0.80
CA ARG A 266 -1.25 -10.67 1.41
C ARG A 266 -1.46 -9.59 0.36
N TRP A 267 -0.67 -9.60 -0.70
CA TRP A 267 -0.82 -8.69 -1.84
C TRP A 267 -2.21 -8.79 -2.47
N ALA A 268 -2.67 -10.00 -2.77
CA ALA A 268 -3.97 -10.23 -3.41
C ALA A 268 -5.14 -9.80 -2.51
N ARG A 269 -5.03 -10.04 -1.19
CA ARG A 269 -6.04 -9.60 -0.21
C ARG A 269 -6.09 -8.08 -0.11
N SER A 270 -4.94 -7.40 -0.04
CA SER A 270 -4.85 -5.95 -0.01
C SER A 270 -5.36 -5.32 -1.33
N TYR A 271 -4.93 -5.88 -2.48
CA TYR A 271 -5.44 -5.45 -3.79
C TYR A 271 -6.97 -5.55 -3.86
N GLN A 272 -7.54 -6.70 -3.48
CA GLN A 272 -9.00 -6.88 -3.53
C GLN A 272 -9.73 -5.92 -2.58
N ARG A 273 -9.18 -5.66 -1.40
CA ARG A 273 -9.74 -4.74 -0.41
C ARG A 273 -9.76 -3.31 -0.94
N TRP A 274 -8.68 -2.85 -1.50
CA TRP A 274 -8.49 -1.44 -1.84
C TRP A 274 -8.83 -1.11 -3.29
N VAL A 275 -8.40 -1.93 -4.24
CA VAL A 275 -8.47 -1.64 -5.68
C VAL A 275 -9.55 -2.48 -6.37
N GLY A 276 -9.46 -3.81 -6.25
CA GLY A 276 -10.27 -4.76 -7.00
C GLY A 276 -11.77 -4.60 -6.78
N ARG A 277 -12.19 -4.24 -5.57
CA ARG A 277 -13.61 -3.99 -5.25
C ARG A 277 -14.23 -2.86 -6.05
N TYR A 278 -13.45 -1.88 -6.47
CA TYR A 278 -13.90 -0.73 -7.26
C TYR A 278 -13.76 -0.98 -8.75
N THR A 279 -12.60 -1.45 -9.19
CA THR A 279 -12.31 -1.69 -10.62
C THR A 279 -13.02 -2.92 -11.16
N LYS A 280 -13.41 -3.87 -10.29
CA LYS A 280 -13.92 -5.21 -10.65
C LYS A 280 -12.94 -6.02 -11.50
N VAL A 281 -11.69 -5.59 -11.56
CA VAL A 281 -10.60 -6.27 -12.26
C VAL A 281 -9.83 -7.11 -11.25
N ARG A 282 -9.52 -8.35 -11.60
CA ARG A 282 -8.54 -9.15 -10.88
C ARG A 282 -7.18 -8.88 -11.49
N GLN A 283 -6.23 -8.49 -10.66
CA GLN A 283 -4.84 -8.32 -11.06
C GLN A 283 -3.97 -9.27 -10.23
N GLU A 284 -2.98 -9.85 -10.88
CA GLU A 284 -1.97 -10.64 -10.21
C GLU A 284 -0.79 -9.72 -9.78
N PRO A 285 -0.03 -10.12 -8.74
CA PRO A 285 1.16 -9.38 -8.35
C PRO A 285 2.13 -9.23 -9.52
N PRO A 286 2.83 -8.10 -9.65
CA PRO A 286 3.79 -7.93 -10.75
C PRO A 286 4.97 -8.90 -10.60
N THR A 287 5.41 -9.43 -11.76
CA THR A 287 6.61 -10.27 -11.89
C THR A 287 7.79 -9.49 -12.50
N MET A 288 7.57 -8.25 -12.89
CA MET A 288 8.57 -7.34 -13.45
C MET A 288 9.72 -7.15 -12.45
N THR A 289 10.94 -7.24 -12.92
CA THR A 289 12.16 -6.97 -12.14
C THR A 289 12.46 -5.47 -12.08
N LEU A 290 13.33 -5.06 -11.16
CA LEU A 290 13.80 -3.68 -11.07
C LEU A 290 14.48 -3.23 -12.38
N GLU A 291 15.28 -4.10 -13.01
CA GLU A 291 15.95 -3.80 -14.27
C GLU A 291 14.94 -3.55 -15.41
N GLU A 292 13.92 -4.41 -15.52
CA GLU A 292 12.83 -4.22 -16.49
C GLU A 292 12.04 -2.96 -16.21
N ALA A 293 11.81 -2.63 -14.93
CA ALA A 293 11.09 -1.42 -14.53
C ALA A 293 11.86 -0.15 -14.92
N LEU A 294 13.17 -0.14 -14.71
CA LEU A 294 14.04 0.98 -15.11
C LEU A 294 14.04 1.23 -16.63
N GLY A 295 13.81 0.17 -17.43
CA GLY A 295 13.70 0.26 -18.88
C GLY A 295 12.27 0.55 -19.39
N ALA A 296 11.24 0.37 -18.55
CA ALA A 296 9.84 0.46 -18.96
C ALA A 296 9.24 1.86 -18.80
N SER A 297 9.80 2.68 -17.92
CA SER A 297 9.35 4.03 -17.60
C SER A 297 10.12 5.04 -18.44
N GLY A 298 9.77 5.14 -19.72
CA GLY A 298 10.31 6.08 -20.69
C GLY A 298 9.25 6.50 -21.69
#